data_92d522e09945d78dc3008385c4c5a85d
#
_entry.id   92d522e09945d78dc3008385c4c5a85d
#
_cell.length_a   1.000
_cell.length_b   1.000
_cell.length_c   1.000
_cell.angle_alpha   90.00
_cell.angle_beta   90.00
_cell.angle_gamma   90.00
#
_symmetry.space_group_name_H-M   'P 1'
#
loop_
_entity.id
_entity.type
_entity.pdbx_description
1 polymer ?
#
loop_
_entity_poly.entity_id
_entity_poly.type
_entity_poly.pdbx_seq_one_letter_code
_entity_poly.pdbx_strand_id
1 'polypeptide(L)'
;MKRIVIKIGTSNLSDGEKIWIEAIERIAQSIAKLSKKFEIILVTSGAVASGYTKLRLDKSKIASKQALASIGQPLLLETYRKVFEKYSILNAQILLCGHDFDSRSCTQNAKDTIEILLSNKVLPIINENDSLATAELKFGDNDRLSAHVAYYFDADLLVILSDIDGYYDKNPHQYSDAKLIKTMSFIPEENLKTNYDPHGHFATGGIVTKLIAADFLIQRGKRMFLCNGQKLEILERLLLEGIQESGTIFGEQK
;
A
#
# COMPACT_ATOMS: atom_id res chain seq x y z
N MET A 1 17.38 -7.46 11.14
CA MET A 1 16.23 -8.15 10.51
C MET A 1 15.94 -7.42 9.22
N LYS A 2 15.52 -8.09 8.12
CA LYS A 2 15.11 -7.35 6.90
C LYS A 2 13.80 -6.64 7.16
N ARG A 3 13.67 -5.41 6.64
CA ARG A 3 12.48 -4.56 6.78
C ARG A 3 11.65 -4.59 5.50
N ILE A 4 10.34 -4.76 5.66
CA ILE A 4 9.40 -4.84 4.55
C ILE A 4 8.26 -3.85 4.79
N VAL A 5 7.96 -3.04 3.78
CA VAL A 5 6.74 -2.25 3.73
C VAL A 5 5.68 -3.04 2.99
N ILE A 6 4.50 -3.20 3.57
CA ILE A 6 3.34 -3.83 2.91
C ILE A 6 2.26 -2.77 2.73
N LYS A 7 1.94 -2.46 1.49
CA LYS A 7 0.83 -1.54 1.16
C LYS A 7 -0.41 -2.31 0.77
N ILE A 8 -1.54 -1.92 1.34
CA ILE A 8 -2.84 -2.50 1.05
C ILE A 8 -3.72 -1.46 0.37
N GLY A 9 -4.12 -1.72 -0.88
CA GLY A 9 -5.05 -0.87 -1.62
C GLY A 9 -6.49 -0.96 -1.09
N THR A 10 -7.28 0.09 -1.33
CA THR A 10 -8.68 0.15 -0.91
C THR A 10 -9.50 -1.03 -1.45
N SER A 11 -9.26 -1.46 -2.69
CA SER A 11 -9.94 -2.61 -3.32
C SER A 11 -9.74 -3.94 -2.59
N ASN A 12 -8.70 -4.06 -1.76
CA ASN A 12 -8.45 -5.24 -0.92
C ASN A 12 -9.08 -5.14 0.48
N LEU A 13 -9.56 -3.96 0.86
CA LEU A 13 -10.11 -3.69 2.19
C LEU A 13 -11.60 -3.34 2.18
N SER A 14 -12.15 -2.93 1.02
CA SER A 14 -13.44 -2.27 0.96
C SER A 14 -14.02 -2.30 -0.45
N ASP A 15 -15.34 -2.28 -0.54
CA ASP A 15 -16.11 -1.98 -1.76
C ASP A 15 -16.33 -0.46 -1.96
N GLY A 16 -15.68 0.37 -1.14
CA GLY A 16 -15.87 1.82 -1.12
C GLY A 16 -17.02 2.29 -0.22
N GLU A 17 -17.80 1.37 0.34
CA GLU A 17 -18.92 1.66 1.23
C GLU A 17 -18.71 1.15 2.66
N LYS A 18 -18.02 0.02 2.81
CA LYS A 18 -17.72 -0.61 4.11
C LYS A 18 -16.33 -1.27 4.07
N ILE A 19 -15.74 -1.43 5.24
CA ILE A 19 -14.49 -2.20 5.39
C ILE A 19 -14.84 -3.68 5.60
N TRP A 20 -14.11 -4.56 4.93
CA TRP A 20 -14.22 -6.00 5.07
C TRP A 20 -13.31 -6.48 6.21
N ILE A 21 -13.89 -6.82 7.34
CA ILE A 21 -13.16 -7.28 8.53
C ILE A 21 -12.37 -8.56 8.20
N GLU A 22 -12.94 -9.45 7.42
CA GLU A 22 -12.32 -10.71 6.99
C GLU A 22 -11.06 -10.48 6.16
N ALA A 23 -11.01 -9.38 5.39
CA ALA A 23 -9.81 -9.01 4.65
C ALA A 23 -8.69 -8.58 5.62
N ILE A 24 -9.02 -7.76 6.62
CA ILE A 24 -8.06 -7.36 7.66
C ILE A 24 -7.60 -8.60 8.46
N GLU A 25 -8.47 -9.56 8.75
CA GLU A 25 -8.11 -10.80 9.44
C GLU A 25 -7.11 -11.64 8.66
N ARG A 26 -7.33 -11.84 7.35
CA ARG A 26 -6.37 -12.55 6.49
C ARG A 26 -5.01 -11.86 6.46
N ILE A 27 -5.00 -10.53 6.35
CA ILE A 27 -3.79 -9.73 6.37
C ILE A 27 -3.07 -9.86 7.72
N ALA A 28 -3.79 -9.77 8.82
CA ALA A 28 -3.22 -9.91 10.17
C ALA A 28 -2.60 -11.30 10.37
N GLN A 29 -3.24 -12.35 9.89
CA GLN A 29 -2.70 -13.71 9.93
C GLN A 29 -1.37 -13.81 9.15
N SER A 30 -1.30 -13.23 7.95
CA SER A 30 -0.08 -13.22 7.15
C SER A 30 1.02 -12.39 7.83
N ILE A 31 0.70 -11.19 8.32
CA ILE A 31 1.65 -10.35 9.06
C ILE A 31 2.17 -11.06 10.30
N ALA A 32 1.33 -11.77 11.06
CA ALA A 32 1.75 -12.54 12.23
C ALA A 32 2.77 -13.65 11.91
N LYS A 33 2.67 -14.26 10.71
CA LYS A 33 3.68 -15.23 10.23
C LYS A 33 4.97 -14.52 9.83
N LEU A 34 4.86 -13.44 9.05
CA LEU A 34 5.99 -12.71 8.49
C LEU A 34 6.80 -11.98 9.57
N SER A 35 6.15 -11.41 10.59
CA SER A 35 6.81 -10.69 11.70
C SER A 35 7.76 -11.54 12.53
N LYS A 36 7.73 -12.86 12.38
CA LYS A 36 8.72 -13.77 13.00
C LYS A 36 10.10 -13.65 12.35
N LYS A 37 10.19 -13.19 11.10
CA LYS A 37 11.44 -13.12 10.32
C LYS A 37 11.75 -11.70 9.82
N PHE A 38 10.77 -10.82 9.77
CA PHE A 38 10.87 -9.49 9.16
C PHE A 38 10.36 -8.41 10.10
N GLU A 39 10.92 -7.21 10.01
CA GLU A 39 10.29 -5.99 10.50
C GLU A 39 9.26 -5.54 9.48
N ILE A 40 8.01 -5.36 9.90
CA ILE A 40 6.91 -5.00 9.02
C ILE A 40 6.44 -3.57 9.31
N ILE A 41 6.29 -2.77 8.27
CA ILE A 41 5.58 -1.49 8.28
C ILE A 41 4.35 -1.67 7.36
N LEU A 42 3.17 -1.37 7.87
CA LEU A 42 1.94 -1.46 7.09
C LEU A 42 1.56 -0.07 6.57
N VAL A 43 1.32 0.06 5.27
CA VAL A 43 0.69 1.25 4.67
C VAL A 43 -0.73 0.86 4.25
N THR A 44 -1.71 1.54 4.83
CA THR A 44 -3.13 1.22 4.62
C THR A 44 -3.86 2.29 3.82
N SER A 45 -5.06 1.98 3.39
CA SER A 45 -6.06 2.88 2.84
C SER A 45 -7.42 2.57 3.48
N GLY A 46 -8.49 3.27 3.08
CA GLY A 46 -9.85 2.92 3.48
C GLY A 46 -10.47 3.83 4.55
N ALA A 47 -9.80 4.92 4.96
CA ALA A 47 -10.35 5.87 5.92
C ALA A 47 -11.67 6.50 5.42
N VAL A 48 -11.72 6.94 4.16
CA VAL A 48 -12.94 7.50 3.54
C VAL A 48 -14.08 6.48 3.57
N ALA A 49 -13.82 5.23 3.20
CA ALA A 49 -14.83 4.17 3.21
C ALA A 49 -15.33 3.89 4.64
N SER A 50 -14.43 3.84 5.63
CA SER A 50 -14.81 3.70 7.04
C SER A 50 -15.73 4.82 7.50
N GLY A 51 -15.39 6.08 7.19
CA GLY A 51 -16.22 7.23 7.56
C GLY A 51 -17.57 7.23 6.86
N TYR A 52 -17.61 6.78 5.61
CA TYR A 52 -18.84 6.69 4.83
C TYR A 52 -19.87 5.73 5.46
N THR A 53 -19.44 4.77 6.28
CA THR A 53 -20.35 3.93 7.07
C THR A 53 -21.14 4.71 8.14
N LYS A 54 -20.62 5.85 8.58
CA LYS A 54 -21.20 6.67 9.65
C LYS A 54 -21.91 7.91 9.13
N LEU A 55 -21.39 8.50 8.06
CA LEU A 55 -21.92 9.73 7.49
C LEU A 55 -21.91 9.63 5.96
N ARG A 56 -23.07 9.74 5.34
CA ARG A 56 -23.23 9.65 3.88
C ARG A 56 -23.07 11.07 3.28
N LEU A 57 -21.91 11.34 2.73
CA LEU A 57 -21.60 12.58 2.02
C LEU A 57 -21.30 12.31 0.55
N ASP A 58 -21.43 13.34 -0.27
CA ASP A 58 -21.05 13.32 -1.67
C ASP A 58 -19.52 13.17 -1.81
N LYS A 59 -19.07 11.97 -2.19
CA LYS A 59 -17.65 11.64 -2.37
C LYS A 59 -17.00 12.29 -3.61
N SER A 60 -17.75 13.01 -4.45
CA SER A 60 -17.17 13.79 -5.54
C SER A 60 -16.43 15.04 -5.04
N LYS A 61 -16.80 15.55 -3.87
CA LYS A 61 -16.22 16.75 -3.25
C LYS A 61 -15.04 16.40 -2.37
N ILE A 62 -13.89 17.08 -2.56
CA ILE A 62 -12.67 16.87 -1.76
C ILE A 62 -12.95 17.09 -0.27
N ALA A 63 -13.59 18.19 0.10
CA ALA A 63 -13.92 18.48 1.51
C ALA A 63 -14.78 17.39 2.16
N SER A 64 -15.71 16.79 1.41
CA SER A 64 -16.48 15.64 1.89
C SER A 64 -15.60 14.42 2.14
N LYS A 65 -14.67 14.12 1.22
CA LYS A 65 -13.70 13.02 1.43
C LYS A 65 -12.82 13.28 2.66
N GLN A 66 -12.33 14.50 2.85
CA GLN A 66 -11.53 14.88 4.02
C GLN A 66 -12.31 14.69 5.33
N ALA A 67 -13.57 15.17 5.37
CA ALA A 67 -14.44 14.96 6.54
C ALA A 67 -14.71 13.47 6.80
N LEU A 68 -14.98 12.69 5.74
CA LEU A 68 -15.19 11.24 5.85
C LEU A 68 -13.91 10.54 6.34
N ALA A 69 -12.73 10.91 5.82
CA ALA A 69 -11.46 10.35 6.28
C ALA A 69 -11.20 10.66 7.75
N SER A 70 -11.50 11.90 8.20
CA SER A 70 -11.35 12.30 9.61
C SER A 70 -12.24 11.48 10.56
N ILE A 71 -13.47 11.16 10.15
CA ILE A 71 -14.36 10.25 10.88
C ILE A 71 -13.88 8.81 10.81
N GLY A 72 -13.42 8.39 9.62
CA GLY A 72 -13.14 7.00 9.33
C GLY A 72 -11.78 6.51 9.81
N GLN A 73 -10.77 7.38 9.89
CA GLN A 73 -9.43 6.99 10.32
C GLN A 73 -9.42 6.35 11.71
N PRO A 74 -10.03 6.93 12.76
CA PRO A 74 -10.13 6.28 14.07
C PRO A 74 -10.87 4.93 14.03
N LEU A 75 -11.93 4.82 13.22
CA LEU A 75 -12.70 3.59 13.07
C LEU A 75 -11.88 2.48 12.39
N LEU A 76 -11.11 2.84 11.38
CA LEU A 76 -10.22 1.93 10.68
C LEU A 76 -9.13 1.41 11.62
N LEU A 77 -8.48 2.30 12.37
CA LEU A 77 -7.47 1.92 13.37
C LEU A 77 -8.03 1.03 14.46
N GLU A 78 -9.22 1.33 14.96
CA GLU A 78 -9.89 0.49 15.97
C GLU A 78 -10.18 -0.91 15.43
N THR A 79 -10.54 -1.03 14.14
CA THR A 79 -10.71 -2.33 13.48
C THR A 79 -9.38 -3.08 13.42
N TYR A 80 -8.31 -2.43 12.98
CA TYR A 80 -6.97 -3.02 12.99
C TYR A 80 -6.55 -3.45 14.39
N ARG A 81 -6.73 -2.58 15.39
CA ARG A 81 -6.38 -2.87 16.79
C ARG A 81 -7.05 -4.16 17.26
N LYS A 82 -8.38 -4.29 17.09
CA LYS A 82 -9.16 -5.47 17.51
C LYS A 82 -8.72 -6.74 16.81
N VAL A 83 -8.40 -6.66 15.52
CA VAL A 83 -8.00 -7.83 14.74
C VAL A 83 -6.57 -8.25 15.11
N PHE A 84 -5.62 -7.32 15.20
CA PHE A 84 -4.23 -7.64 15.55
C PHE A 84 -4.06 -8.11 17.00
N GLU A 85 -4.94 -7.67 17.91
CA GLU A 85 -4.98 -8.14 19.30
C GLU A 85 -5.13 -9.68 19.38
N LYS A 86 -5.89 -10.30 18.45
CA LYS A 86 -6.03 -11.76 18.36
C LYS A 86 -4.71 -12.49 18.11
N TYR A 87 -3.73 -11.79 17.57
CA TYR A 87 -2.38 -12.30 17.26
C TYR A 87 -1.32 -11.76 18.22
N SER A 88 -1.72 -11.07 19.30
CA SER A 88 -0.82 -10.41 20.27
C SER A 88 0.12 -9.40 19.61
N ILE A 89 -0.32 -8.73 18.56
CA ILE A 89 0.43 -7.69 17.85
C ILE A 89 -0.12 -6.33 18.27
N LEU A 90 0.71 -5.57 19.01
CA LEU A 90 0.45 -4.16 19.26
C LEU A 90 0.70 -3.36 17.99
N ASN A 91 -0.15 -2.40 17.68
CA ASN A 91 0.03 -1.53 16.53
C ASN A 91 -0.08 -0.06 16.91
N ALA A 92 0.56 0.79 16.12
CA ALA A 92 0.58 2.24 16.32
C ALA A 92 0.27 2.96 15.01
N GLN A 93 -0.52 4.04 15.08
CA GLN A 93 -0.83 4.89 13.93
C GLN A 93 0.26 5.91 13.69
N ILE A 94 0.61 6.11 12.41
CA ILE A 94 1.38 7.24 11.92
C ILE A 94 0.64 7.85 10.72
N LEU A 95 0.37 9.15 10.74
CA LEU A 95 -0.23 9.87 9.62
C LEU A 95 0.84 10.76 8.98
N LEU A 96 1.04 10.62 7.68
CA LEU A 96 2.00 11.37 6.90
C LEU A 96 1.32 12.00 5.69
N CYS A 97 1.90 13.09 5.21
CA CYS A 97 1.56 13.69 3.91
C CYS A 97 2.76 13.57 2.98
N GLY A 98 2.53 13.57 1.67
CA GLY A 98 3.62 13.52 0.69
C GLY A 98 4.68 14.61 0.90
N HIS A 99 4.27 15.82 1.31
CA HIS A 99 5.18 16.95 1.57
C HIS A 99 6.02 16.80 2.87
N ASP A 100 5.68 15.88 3.78
CA ASP A 100 6.48 15.64 4.98
C ASP A 100 7.87 15.07 4.61
N PHE A 101 7.97 14.39 3.45
CA PHE A 101 9.23 13.86 2.94
C PHE A 101 10.13 14.94 2.30
N ASP A 102 9.60 16.14 2.03
CA ASP A 102 10.38 17.30 1.59
C ASP A 102 11.06 18.00 2.77
N SER A 103 10.63 17.70 4.00
CA SER A 103 11.20 18.23 5.23
C SER A 103 12.11 17.19 5.89
N ARG A 104 13.43 17.48 5.91
CA ARG A 104 14.41 16.61 6.56
C ARG A 104 14.09 16.34 8.02
N SER A 105 13.61 17.35 8.76
CA SER A 105 13.26 17.19 10.19
C SER A 105 12.01 16.34 10.38
N CYS A 106 10.96 16.51 9.57
CA CYS A 106 9.75 15.69 9.64
C CYS A 106 10.07 14.23 9.31
N THR A 107 10.82 13.99 8.24
CA THR A 107 11.26 12.63 7.83
C THR A 107 12.09 11.97 8.93
N GLN A 108 13.04 12.70 9.54
CA GLN A 108 13.86 12.14 10.62
C GLN A 108 13.03 11.81 11.86
N ASN A 109 12.14 12.70 12.31
CA ASN A 109 11.25 12.46 13.46
C ASN A 109 10.35 11.24 13.23
N ALA A 110 9.79 11.11 12.02
CA ALA A 110 8.99 9.93 11.67
C ALA A 110 9.82 8.65 11.69
N LYS A 111 11.05 8.70 11.14
CA LYS A 111 12.01 7.58 11.16
C LYS A 111 12.33 7.16 12.59
N ASP A 112 12.69 8.09 13.46
CA ASP A 112 13.05 7.81 14.86
C ASP A 112 11.86 7.18 15.60
N THR A 113 10.64 7.67 15.36
CA THR A 113 9.43 7.07 15.91
C THR A 113 9.25 5.63 15.44
N ILE A 114 9.41 5.37 14.15
CA ILE A 114 9.27 4.03 13.55
C ILE A 114 10.33 3.08 14.11
N GLU A 115 11.59 3.52 14.26
CA GLU A 115 12.66 2.70 14.85
C GLU A 115 12.33 2.27 16.28
N ILE A 116 11.81 3.17 17.10
CA ILE A 116 11.37 2.84 18.46
C ILE A 116 10.20 1.85 18.46
N LEU A 117 9.21 2.04 17.57
CA LEU A 117 8.09 1.12 17.46
C LEU A 117 8.55 -0.28 17.06
N LEU A 118 9.36 -0.39 16.01
CA LEU A 118 9.87 -1.68 15.51
C LEU A 118 10.76 -2.38 16.54
N SER A 119 11.64 -1.65 17.24
CA SER A 119 12.50 -2.23 18.29
C SER A 119 11.70 -2.82 19.47
N ASN A 120 10.49 -2.30 19.70
CA ASN A 120 9.54 -2.80 20.68
C ASN A 120 8.51 -3.79 20.12
N LYS A 121 8.70 -4.27 18.90
CA LYS A 121 7.79 -5.20 18.19
C LYS A 121 6.37 -4.65 18.03
N VAL A 122 6.23 -3.33 17.95
CA VAL A 122 4.97 -2.65 17.62
C VAL A 122 4.88 -2.50 16.13
N LEU A 123 3.76 -2.87 15.52
CA LEU A 123 3.50 -2.72 14.09
C LEU A 123 3.12 -1.26 13.76
N PRO A 124 3.96 -0.50 13.03
CA PRO A 124 3.55 0.81 12.53
C PRO A 124 2.51 0.64 11.42
N ILE A 125 1.37 1.32 11.56
CA ILE A 125 0.33 1.43 10.52
C ILE A 125 0.31 2.87 10.04
N ILE A 126 0.76 3.06 8.81
CA ILE A 126 0.86 4.37 8.17
C ILE A 126 -0.33 4.57 7.24
N ASN A 127 -0.90 5.77 7.27
CA ASN A 127 -1.86 6.22 6.26
C ASN A 127 -1.56 7.67 5.89
N GLU A 128 -2.09 8.11 4.74
CA GLU A 128 -2.08 9.54 4.41
C GLU A 128 -2.90 10.31 5.43
N ASN A 129 -2.46 11.53 5.75
CA ASN A 129 -3.27 12.48 6.50
C ASN A 129 -4.29 13.15 5.59
N ASP A 130 -5.30 12.40 5.21
CA ASP A 130 -6.36 12.84 4.31
C ASP A 130 -7.09 14.11 4.78
N SER A 131 -7.04 14.44 6.08
CA SER A 131 -7.64 15.66 6.61
C SER A 131 -6.96 16.92 6.09
N LEU A 132 -5.67 16.84 5.74
CA LEU A 132 -4.84 17.96 5.28
C LEU A 132 -4.38 17.78 3.83
N ALA A 133 -4.05 16.55 3.43
CA ALA A 133 -3.58 16.24 2.09
C ALA A 133 -4.75 16.19 1.08
N THR A 134 -4.52 16.75 -0.10
CA THR A 134 -5.50 16.73 -1.19
C THR A 134 -5.04 15.93 -2.40
N ALA A 135 -3.74 15.63 -2.50
CA ALA A 135 -3.16 14.98 -3.68
C ALA A 135 -3.69 13.55 -3.84
N GLU A 136 -3.71 12.78 -2.76
CA GLU A 136 -4.17 11.40 -2.77
C GLU A 136 -5.68 11.26 -2.91
N LEU A 137 -6.44 12.14 -2.26
CA LEU A 137 -7.90 12.18 -2.43
C LEU A 137 -8.32 12.44 -3.88
N LYS A 138 -7.44 13.07 -4.69
CA LYS A 138 -7.63 13.23 -6.13
C LYS A 138 -7.27 11.97 -6.91
N PHE A 139 -6.22 11.26 -6.51
CA PHE A 139 -5.70 10.08 -7.22
C PHE A 139 -6.10 8.74 -6.58
N GLY A 140 -6.58 8.77 -5.33
CA GLY A 140 -7.21 7.63 -4.64
C GLY A 140 -6.28 6.48 -4.26
N ASP A 141 -4.96 6.70 -4.13
CA ASP A 141 -4.01 5.61 -3.94
C ASP A 141 -2.77 6.00 -3.12
N ASN A 142 -2.42 5.19 -2.12
CA ASN A 142 -1.23 5.30 -1.27
C ASN A 142 0.05 4.66 -1.87
N ASP A 143 0.09 4.39 -3.17
CA ASP A 143 1.25 3.74 -3.80
C ASP A 143 2.50 4.62 -3.68
N ARG A 144 2.38 5.92 -3.98
CA ARG A 144 3.49 6.89 -3.86
C ARG A 144 3.95 7.06 -2.42
N LEU A 145 3.00 7.21 -1.47
CA LEU A 145 3.29 7.26 -0.04
C LEU A 145 4.09 6.03 0.39
N SER A 146 3.67 4.84 -0.02
CA SER A 146 4.33 3.58 0.35
C SER A 146 5.75 3.48 -0.22
N ALA A 147 5.99 4.01 -1.42
CA ALA A 147 7.33 4.07 -2.00
C ALA A 147 8.25 5.02 -1.22
N HIS A 148 7.76 6.19 -0.80
CA HIS A 148 8.51 7.10 0.07
C HIS A 148 8.79 6.45 1.43
N VAL A 149 7.79 5.83 2.06
CA VAL A 149 7.96 5.05 3.31
C VAL A 149 9.04 3.99 3.16
N ALA A 150 9.01 3.20 2.07
CA ALA A 150 10.00 2.17 1.83
C ALA A 150 11.42 2.72 1.65
N TYR A 151 11.57 3.84 0.95
CA TYR A 151 12.87 4.46 0.72
C TYR A 151 13.41 5.15 1.98
N TYR A 152 12.64 6.06 2.57
CA TYR A 152 13.12 6.91 3.68
C TYR A 152 13.26 6.16 5.01
N PHE A 153 12.52 5.07 5.20
CA PHE A 153 12.61 4.25 6.41
C PHE A 153 13.36 2.92 6.18
N ASP A 154 14.24 2.90 5.17
CA ASP A 154 15.23 1.86 4.89
C ASP A 154 14.66 0.45 4.70
N ALA A 155 13.50 0.32 4.09
CA ALA A 155 12.97 -1.00 3.76
C ALA A 155 13.78 -1.68 2.63
N ASP A 156 13.92 -3.00 2.74
CA ASP A 156 14.56 -3.84 1.71
C ASP A 156 13.62 -4.14 0.55
N LEU A 157 12.31 -4.11 0.81
CA LEU A 157 11.27 -4.41 -0.18
C LEU A 157 9.99 -3.64 0.14
N LEU A 158 9.39 -3.04 -0.89
CA LEU A 158 7.99 -2.64 -0.88
C LEU A 158 7.15 -3.76 -1.48
N VAL A 159 6.09 -4.17 -0.80
CA VAL A 159 5.05 -5.06 -1.33
C VAL A 159 3.79 -4.24 -1.54
N ILE A 160 3.25 -4.25 -2.77
CA ILE A 160 1.93 -3.67 -3.06
C ILE A 160 0.93 -4.80 -3.28
N LEU A 161 -0.03 -4.91 -2.37
CA LEU A 161 -1.18 -5.79 -2.50
C LEU A 161 -2.25 -5.09 -3.36
N SER A 162 -2.52 -5.66 -4.52
CA SER A 162 -3.43 -5.13 -5.53
C SER A 162 -4.58 -6.11 -5.80
N ASP A 163 -5.50 -5.72 -6.66
CA ASP A 163 -6.59 -6.56 -7.19
C ASP A 163 -6.16 -7.38 -8.42
N ILE A 164 -4.93 -7.13 -8.94
CA ILE A 164 -4.34 -7.87 -10.05
C ILE A 164 -3.17 -8.74 -9.59
N ASP A 165 -2.89 -9.82 -10.32
CA ASP A 165 -1.84 -10.76 -9.94
C ASP A 165 -0.42 -10.21 -10.09
N GLY A 166 -0.23 -9.13 -10.87
CA GLY A 166 1.04 -8.45 -11.10
C GLY A 166 0.95 -7.57 -12.35
N TYR A 167 2.09 -7.21 -12.94
CA TYR A 167 2.16 -6.43 -14.18
C TYR A 167 2.10 -7.34 -15.40
N TYR A 168 1.27 -6.98 -16.39
CA TYR A 168 1.07 -7.72 -17.62
C TYR A 168 1.56 -6.93 -18.83
N ASP A 169 1.92 -7.63 -19.90
CA ASP A 169 2.32 -7.03 -21.20
C ASP A 169 1.17 -6.27 -21.89
N LYS A 170 -0.07 -6.62 -21.54
CA LYS A 170 -1.32 -5.97 -22.00
C LYS A 170 -2.43 -6.20 -20.98
N ASN A 171 -3.56 -5.51 -21.13
CA ASN A 171 -4.65 -5.59 -20.17
C ASN A 171 -5.26 -7.00 -20.09
N PRO A 172 -5.14 -7.72 -18.96
CA PRO A 172 -5.67 -9.07 -18.82
C PRO A 172 -7.20 -9.15 -18.82
N HIS A 173 -7.91 -8.04 -18.57
CA HIS A 173 -9.37 -7.99 -18.66
C HIS A 173 -9.88 -7.87 -20.09
N GLN A 174 -9.04 -7.40 -21.03
CA GLN A 174 -9.40 -7.23 -22.42
C GLN A 174 -8.79 -8.33 -23.32
N TYR A 175 -7.66 -8.87 -22.94
CA TYR A 175 -6.89 -9.83 -23.73
C TYR A 175 -6.65 -11.10 -22.92
N SER A 176 -7.28 -12.19 -23.35
CA SER A 176 -7.14 -13.50 -22.68
C SER A 176 -5.75 -14.12 -22.79
N ASP A 177 -4.93 -13.65 -23.73
CA ASP A 177 -3.54 -14.06 -23.96
C ASP A 177 -2.52 -13.11 -23.31
N ALA A 178 -2.96 -12.20 -22.42
CA ALA A 178 -2.07 -11.34 -21.65
C ALA A 178 -1.12 -12.16 -20.77
N LYS A 179 0.16 -11.82 -20.80
CA LYS A 179 1.21 -12.55 -20.07
C LYS A 179 1.69 -11.74 -18.87
N LEU A 180 1.75 -12.40 -17.72
CA LEU A 180 2.32 -11.83 -16.51
C LEU A 180 3.84 -11.68 -16.67
N ILE A 181 4.35 -10.48 -16.43
CA ILE A 181 5.78 -10.17 -16.41
C ILE A 181 6.30 -10.41 -15.00
N LYS A 182 7.12 -11.43 -14.81
CA LYS A 182 7.62 -11.80 -13.48
C LYS A 182 8.64 -10.82 -12.90
N THR A 183 9.50 -10.26 -13.76
CA THR A 183 10.56 -9.34 -13.33
C THR A 183 10.71 -8.18 -14.30
N MET A 184 10.98 -6.98 -13.77
CA MET A 184 11.18 -5.77 -14.54
C MET A 184 12.26 -4.91 -13.88
N SER A 185 13.42 -4.74 -14.55
CA SER A 185 14.55 -3.99 -14.00
C SER A 185 14.49 -2.49 -14.29
N PHE A 186 13.72 -2.07 -15.28
CA PHE A 186 13.44 -0.66 -15.60
C PHE A 186 12.01 -0.51 -16.12
N ILE A 187 11.48 0.70 -16.08
CA ILE A 187 10.13 1.01 -16.57
C ILE A 187 10.27 2.01 -17.73
N PRO A 188 9.78 1.68 -18.94
CA PRO A 188 9.77 2.61 -20.07
C PRO A 188 8.98 3.88 -19.74
N GLU A 189 9.47 5.06 -20.14
CA GLU A 189 8.81 6.35 -19.86
C GLU A 189 7.38 6.41 -20.40
N GLU A 190 7.10 5.73 -21.50
CA GLU A 190 5.77 5.64 -22.10
C GLU A 190 4.74 5.00 -21.14
N ASN A 191 5.18 4.06 -20.30
CA ASN A 191 4.34 3.36 -19.32
C ASN A 191 4.08 4.23 -18.07
N LEU A 192 4.85 5.29 -17.86
CA LEU A 192 4.67 6.26 -16.77
C LEU A 192 3.74 7.40 -17.16
N LYS A 193 3.47 7.58 -18.46
CA LYS A 193 2.56 8.61 -18.94
C LYS A 193 1.12 8.15 -18.74
N THR A 194 0.37 8.91 -17.97
CA THR A 194 -1.08 8.75 -17.90
C THR A 194 -1.66 9.10 -19.26
N ASN A 195 -2.03 8.09 -20.06
CA ASN A 195 -2.92 8.31 -21.18
C ASN A 195 -4.27 8.74 -20.60
N TYR A 196 -4.53 10.02 -20.64
CA TYR A 196 -5.83 10.60 -20.36
C TYR A 196 -6.73 10.23 -21.57
N ASP A 197 -7.25 9.02 -21.55
CA ASP A 197 -8.33 8.65 -22.45
C ASP A 197 -9.66 8.99 -21.76
N PRO A 198 -10.37 10.07 -22.17
CA PRO A 198 -11.61 10.47 -21.55
C PRO A 198 -12.74 9.43 -21.70
N HIS A 199 -12.56 8.40 -22.53
CA HIS A 199 -13.54 7.35 -22.80
C HIS A 199 -13.05 5.93 -22.52
N GLY A 200 -11.78 5.76 -22.13
CA GLY A 200 -11.22 4.46 -21.76
C GLY A 200 -11.42 4.19 -20.28
N HIS A 201 -12.09 3.10 -19.95
CA HIS A 201 -12.22 2.55 -18.59
C HIS A 201 -10.89 2.02 -18.03
N PHE A 202 -9.75 2.63 -18.35
CA PHE A 202 -8.52 2.48 -17.62
C PHE A 202 -8.57 3.43 -16.44
N ALA A 203 -9.04 2.87 -15.33
CA ALA A 203 -9.28 3.54 -14.10
C ALA A 203 -8.09 4.42 -13.70
N THR A 204 -8.41 5.68 -13.55
CA THR A 204 -7.73 6.65 -12.71
C THR A 204 -6.91 5.97 -11.61
N GLY A 205 -5.58 5.99 -11.72
CA GLY A 205 -4.67 5.63 -10.64
C GLY A 205 -4.20 4.17 -10.57
N GLY A 206 -4.83 3.21 -11.22
CA GLY A 206 -4.56 1.79 -11.02
C GLY A 206 -3.11 1.34 -11.24
N ILE A 207 -2.72 0.99 -12.48
CA ILE A 207 -1.39 0.44 -12.75
C ILE A 207 -0.31 1.52 -12.84
N VAL A 208 -0.63 2.71 -13.34
CA VAL A 208 0.34 3.80 -13.56
C VAL A 208 0.91 4.30 -12.24
N THR A 209 0.10 4.46 -11.18
CA THR A 209 0.60 4.84 -9.85
C THR A 209 1.56 3.81 -9.27
N LYS A 210 1.31 2.52 -9.52
CA LYS A 210 2.19 1.42 -9.13
C LYS A 210 3.50 1.44 -9.90
N LEU A 211 3.46 1.72 -11.20
CA LEU A 211 4.65 1.87 -12.01
C LEU A 211 5.49 3.09 -11.60
N ILE A 212 4.86 4.22 -11.27
CA ILE A 212 5.55 5.40 -10.73
C ILE A 212 6.22 5.07 -9.38
N ALA A 213 5.54 4.33 -8.50
CA ALA A 213 6.11 3.89 -7.22
C ALA A 213 7.29 2.93 -7.44
N ALA A 214 7.18 2.00 -8.41
CA ALA A 214 8.25 1.08 -8.77
C ALA A 214 9.46 1.82 -9.36
N ASP A 215 9.23 2.74 -10.30
CA ASP A 215 10.29 3.54 -10.91
C ASP A 215 11.07 4.37 -9.89
N PHE A 216 10.34 5.04 -8.97
CA PHE A 216 10.95 5.78 -7.86
C PHE A 216 11.91 4.91 -7.04
N LEU A 217 11.55 3.65 -6.78
CA LEU A 217 12.36 2.71 -6.01
C LEU A 217 13.53 2.15 -6.83
N ILE A 218 13.30 1.77 -8.10
CA ILE A 218 14.35 1.27 -9.00
C ILE A 218 15.47 2.28 -9.13
N GLN A 219 15.15 3.55 -9.39
CA GLN A 219 16.13 4.63 -9.51
C GLN A 219 16.97 4.84 -8.24
N ARG A 220 16.52 4.31 -7.10
CA ARG A 220 17.19 4.39 -5.78
C ARG A 220 17.77 3.05 -5.31
N GLY A 221 17.88 2.08 -6.22
CA GLY A 221 18.42 0.75 -5.93
C GLY A 221 17.58 -0.08 -4.96
N LYS A 222 16.30 0.24 -4.83
CA LYS A 222 15.33 -0.50 -4.02
C LYS A 222 14.41 -1.36 -4.89
N ARG A 223 13.68 -2.26 -4.28
CA ARG A 223 12.80 -3.21 -4.97
C ARG A 223 11.35 -3.06 -4.56
N MET A 224 10.46 -3.42 -5.49
CA MET A 224 9.04 -3.55 -5.22
C MET A 224 8.52 -4.89 -5.71
N PHE A 225 7.58 -5.49 -4.98
CA PHE A 225 6.82 -6.66 -5.39
C PHE A 225 5.34 -6.31 -5.49
N LEU A 226 4.76 -6.53 -6.66
CA LEU A 226 3.33 -6.34 -6.93
C LEU A 226 2.66 -7.70 -7.01
N CYS A 227 1.65 -7.94 -6.18
CA CYS A 227 0.91 -9.19 -6.17
C CYS A 227 -0.55 -8.99 -5.76
N ASN A 228 -1.35 -10.05 -5.94
CA ASN A 228 -2.76 -10.04 -5.58
C ASN A 228 -2.96 -10.13 -4.06
N GLY A 229 -3.63 -9.14 -3.48
CA GLY A 229 -3.90 -9.08 -2.05
C GLY A 229 -4.94 -10.09 -1.54
N GLN A 230 -5.63 -10.76 -2.44
CA GLN A 230 -6.51 -11.89 -2.07
C GLN A 230 -5.76 -13.22 -1.98
N LYS A 231 -4.54 -13.30 -2.57
CA LYS A 231 -3.68 -14.50 -2.65
C LYS A 231 -2.42 -14.30 -1.79
N LEU A 232 -2.59 -14.07 -0.48
CA LEU A 232 -1.47 -13.76 0.43
C LEU A 232 -0.44 -14.88 0.55
N GLU A 233 -0.81 -16.12 0.24
CA GLU A 233 0.10 -17.26 0.14
C GLU A 233 1.23 -17.03 -0.86
N ILE A 234 0.99 -16.29 -1.95
CA ILE A 234 2.03 -15.91 -2.93
C ILE A 234 3.09 -15.04 -2.27
N LEU A 235 2.68 -14.06 -1.46
CA LEU A 235 3.59 -13.21 -0.70
C LEU A 235 4.37 -14.04 0.35
N GLU A 236 3.67 -14.90 1.09
CA GLU A 236 4.27 -15.75 2.11
C GLU A 236 5.35 -16.67 1.50
N ARG A 237 5.05 -17.32 0.39
CA ARG A 237 6.01 -18.19 -0.31
C ARG A 237 7.21 -17.44 -0.86
N LEU A 238 7.00 -16.26 -1.43
CA LEU A 238 8.12 -15.42 -1.88
C LEU A 238 9.05 -15.05 -0.70
N LEU A 239 8.49 -14.60 0.41
CA LEU A 239 9.29 -14.07 1.52
C LEU A 239 9.89 -15.17 2.42
N LEU A 240 9.16 -16.25 2.65
CA LEU A 240 9.59 -17.30 3.58
C LEU A 240 10.39 -18.42 2.90
N GLU A 241 10.07 -18.72 1.64
CA GLU A 241 10.63 -19.84 0.89
C GLU A 241 11.51 -19.38 -0.31
N GLY A 242 11.43 -18.12 -0.73
CA GLY A 242 12.12 -17.59 -1.90
C GLY A 242 11.50 -18.02 -3.24
N ILE A 243 10.24 -18.48 -3.23
CA ILE A 243 9.54 -19.00 -4.41
C ILE A 243 8.58 -17.94 -4.95
N GLN A 244 8.88 -17.43 -6.16
CA GLN A 244 7.99 -16.53 -6.88
C GLN A 244 7.05 -17.33 -7.81
N GLU A 245 5.87 -17.68 -7.32
CA GLU A 245 4.85 -18.37 -8.14
C GLU A 245 4.16 -17.42 -9.11
N SER A 246 3.78 -16.26 -8.61
CA SER A 246 3.11 -15.19 -9.35
C SER A 246 3.62 -13.82 -8.87
N GLY A 247 3.05 -12.75 -9.36
CA GLY A 247 3.48 -11.40 -9.03
C GLY A 247 4.62 -10.89 -9.91
N THR A 248 4.89 -9.59 -9.78
CA THR A 248 5.98 -8.92 -10.50
C THR A 248 6.96 -8.30 -9.52
N ILE A 249 8.24 -8.66 -9.64
CA ILE A 249 9.35 -8.01 -8.94
C ILE A 249 9.87 -6.88 -9.82
N PHE A 250 9.89 -5.67 -9.30
CA PHE A 250 10.53 -4.51 -9.91
C PHE A 250 11.87 -4.23 -9.23
N GLY A 251 12.90 -3.95 -10.04
CA GLY A 251 14.28 -3.78 -9.59
C GLY A 251 15.13 -5.06 -9.69
N GLU A 252 16.43 -4.90 -9.59
CA GLU A 252 17.38 -6.00 -9.73
C GLU A 252 17.41 -6.90 -8.48
N GLN A 253 17.49 -8.20 -8.69
CA GLN A 253 17.86 -9.14 -7.63
C GLN A 253 19.38 -9.04 -7.41
N LYS A 254 19.76 -8.57 -6.20
CA LYS A 254 21.15 -8.62 -5.75
C LYS A 254 21.50 -10.00 -5.24
#